data_55ae7385deb7a6856f5ead27387ce1f1
#
_entry.id   55ae7385deb7a6856f5ead27387ce1f1
#
_cell.length_a   1.000
_cell.length_b   1.000
_cell.length_c   1.000
_cell.angle_alpha   90.00
_cell.angle_beta   90.00
_cell.angle_gamma   90.00
#
_symmetry.space_group_name_H-M   'P 1'
#
loop_
_entity.id
_entity.type
_entity.pdbx_description
1 polymer ?
#
loop_
_entity_poly.entity_id
_entity_poly.type
_entity_poly.pdbx_seq_one_letter_code
_entity_poly.pdbx_strand_id
1 'polypeptide(L)'
;MLRKNLSLLTFILVFSQIVSFGQEKALLWEITGKGLKKPSYIFGTIHLICKPDYVWSEKMTRAFDATDKICLEMDLDDMNVMMEVSTGLMDNTGKKLSSYFCKSDYARLKAYMKDSAGMDISMFEMMKPVAIQTMMVTKSTSCDDAASYEDSLMKTAKSQGKELLGLESAKEQLAALESIPVDSVIEGIMDVVNGKDSGEGEAEYRKLVAAYRDQDIALMQKLIVESDGLGGNAKTLVDDRNAKWIPLMGTMMKDNSVFFAVGAGHLAGKNGVISLLRAGGYTVKAVK
;
A
#
# COMPACT_ATOMS: atom_id res chain seq x y z
N MET A 1 -32.03 3.58 -73.31
CA MET A 1 -31.92 2.49 -72.31
C MET A 1 -30.78 2.81 -71.34
N LEU A 2 -31.07 3.44 -70.22
CA LEU A 2 -30.09 3.76 -69.18
C LEU A 2 -30.16 2.69 -68.09
N ARG A 3 -29.09 1.90 -67.94
CA ARG A 3 -28.95 0.98 -66.80
C ARG A 3 -28.37 1.77 -65.61
N LYS A 4 -29.15 1.96 -64.55
CA LYS A 4 -28.72 2.48 -63.24
C LYS A 4 -28.02 1.35 -62.48
N ASN A 5 -26.71 1.53 -62.27
CA ASN A 5 -25.96 0.68 -61.32
C ASN A 5 -26.21 1.21 -59.94
N LEU A 6 -26.91 0.42 -59.11
CA LEU A 6 -27.14 0.67 -57.70
C LEU A 6 -26.00 0.04 -56.91
N SER A 7 -25.00 0.83 -56.51
CA SER A 7 -23.92 0.42 -55.60
C SER A 7 -24.48 0.31 -54.19
N LEU A 8 -24.59 -0.91 -53.69
CA LEU A 8 -24.96 -1.26 -52.32
C LEU A 8 -23.73 -1.01 -51.41
N LEU A 9 -23.65 0.14 -50.76
CA LEU A 9 -22.63 0.45 -49.78
C LEU A 9 -23.02 -0.27 -48.46
N THR A 10 -22.42 -1.42 -48.19
CA THR A 10 -22.58 -2.12 -46.88
C THR A 10 -21.77 -1.41 -45.84
N PHE A 11 -22.43 -0.62 -45.01
CA PHE A 11 -21.80 0.03 -43.82
C PHE A 11 -21.63 -1.01 -42.70
N ILE A 12 -20.43 -1.54 -42.56
CA ILE A 12 -20.10 -2.45 -41.42
C ILE A 12 -19.97 -1.54 -40.19
N LEU A 13 -21.03 -1.48 -39.38
CA LEU A 13 -21.01 -0.93 -38.02
C LEU A 13 -20.19 -1.87 -37.14
N VAL A 14 -18.91 -1.55 -36.94
CA VAL A 14 -18.10 -2.16 -35.89
C VAL A 14 -18.61 -1.60 -34.56
N PHE A 15 -19.49 -2.35 -33.92
CA PHE A 15 -19.88 -2.11 -32.53
C PHE A 15 -18.67 -2.42 -31.66
N SER A 16 -17.81 -1.43 -31.41
CA SER A 16 -16.87 -1.48 -30.31
C SER A 16 -17.69 -1.50 -29.01
N GLN A 17 -17.90 -2.68 -28.47
CA GLN A 17 -18.43 -2.82 -27.11
C GLN A 17 -17.40 -2.16 -26.19
N ILE A 18 -17.66 -0.94 -25.79
CA ILE A 18 -17.03 -0.32 -24.64
C ILE A 18 -17.52 -1.15 -23.44
N VAL A 19 -16.76 -2.20 -23.12
CA VAL A 19 -16.95 -2.90 -21.85
C VAL A 19 -16.59 -1.87 -20.77
N SER A 20 -17.60 -1.18 -20.28
CA SER A 20 -17.49 -0.45 -19.03
C SER A 20 -17.18 -1.50 -17.97
N PHE A 21 -15.92 -1.68 -17.65
CA PHE A 21 -15.52 -2.40 -16.46
C PHE A 21 -16.04 -1.56 -15.28
N GLY A 22 -17.24 -1.86 -14.82
CA GLY A 22 -17.68 -1.45 -13.50
C GLY A 22 -16.52 -1.81 -12.56
N GLN A 23 -16.10 -0.86 -11.75
CA GLN A 23 -14.94 -1.02 -10.87
C GLN A 23 -15.18 -2.24 -9.99
N GLU A 24 -14.49 -3.35 -10.28
CA GLU A 24 -14.68 -4.60 -9.56
C GLU A 24 -14.13 -4.43 -8.14
N LYS A 25 -14.99 -4.64 -7.15
CA LYS A 25 -14.61 -4.62 -5.74
C LYS A 25 -13.98 -5.96 -5.37
N ALA A 26 -12.70 -5.96 -5.09
CA ALA A 26 -11.95 -7.12 -4.60
C ALA A 26 -10.60 -6.67 -4.02
N LEU A 27 -10.15 -7.34 -2.95
CA LEU A 27 -8.79 -7.21 -2.44
C LEU A 27 -7.85 -8.23 -3.08
N LEU A 28 -8.37 -9.38 -3.55
CA LEU A 28 -7.59 -10.44 -4.16
C LEU A 28 -7.82 -10.50 -5.67
N TRP A 29 -6.73 -10.56 -6.43
CA TRP A 29 -6.74 -10.61 -7.90
C TRP A 29 -5.82 -11.71 -8.41
N GLU A 30 -6.29 -12.46 -9.39
CA GLU A 30 -5.51 -13.47 -10.10
C GLU A 30 -4.81 -12.87 -11.31
N ILE A 31 -3.53 -13.19 -11.50
CA ILE A 31 -2.68 -12.74 -12.60
C ILE A 31 -2.34 -13.95 -13.46
N THR A 32 -2.73 -13.90 -14.74
CA THR A 32 -2.51 -14.96 -15.75
C THR A 32 -2.09 -14.36 -17.09
N GLY A 33 -1.88 -15.19 -18.09
CA GLY A 33 -1.54 -14.77 -19.45
C GLY A 33 -0.05 -14.49 -19.64
N LYS A 34 0.31 -13.84 -20.73
CA LYS A 34 1.70 -13.46 -21.10
C LYS A 34 2.72 -14.63 -20.97
N GLY A 35 2.27 -15.87 -21.20
CA GLY A 35 3.15 -17.05 -21.14
C GLY A 35 3.43 -17.58 -19.75
N LEU A 36 2.77 -17.08 -18.70
CA LEU A 36 2.88 -17.62 -17.34
C LEU A 36 2.42 -19.09 -17.32
N LYS A 37 3.21 -19.95 -16.67
CA LYS A 37 2.91 -21.39 -16.53
C LYS A 37 1.87 -21.67 -15.46
N LYS A 38 1.83 -20.84 -14.43
CA LYS A 38 0.92 -20.92 -13.28
C LYS A 38 0.33 -19.54 -13.00
N PRO A 39 -0.88 -19.44 -12.44
CA PRO A 39 -1.40 -18.17 -11.97
C PRO A 39 -0.57 -17.65 -10.80
N SER A 40 -0.44 -16.34 -10.72
CA SER A 40 0.03 -15.62 -9.53
C SER A 40 -1.11 -14.77 -8.99
N TYR A 41 -0.98 -14.25 -7.79
CA TYR A 41 -2.04 -13.47 -7.16
C TYR A 41 -1.48 -12.18 -6.60
N ILE A 42 -2.32 -11.14 -6.54
CA ILE A 42 -2.03 -9.92 -5.81
C ILE A 42 -3.15 -9.60 -4.84
N PHE A 43 -2.79 -9.31 -3.61
CA PHE A 43 -3.68 -9.00 -2.51
C PHE A 43 -3.38 -7.62 -1.95
N GLY A 44 -4.44 -6.81 -1.75
CA GLY A 44 -4.32 -5.50 -1.12
C GLY A 44 -4.37 -5.61 0.40
N THR A 45 -3.31 -5.17 1.06
CA THR A 45 -3.23 -5.13 2.53
C THR A 45 -3.59 -3.76 3.09
N ILE A 46 -3.80 -3.72 4.37
CA ILE A 46 -3.74 -2.53 5.22
C ILE A 46 -2.83 -2.88 6.39
N HIS A 47 -1.81 -2.05 6.66
CA HIS A 47 -0.70 -2.40 7.57
C HIS A 47 -1.18 -2.81 8.97
N LEU A 48 -2.16 -2.07 9.49
CA LEU A 48 -2.79 -2.35 10.78
C LEU A 48 -4.31 -2.21 10.67
N ILE A 49 -5.02 -3.20 11.21
CA ILE A 49 -6.47 -3.22 11.24
C ILE A 49 -6.94 -3.91 12.51
N CYS A 50 -8.06 -3.47 13.07
CA CYS A 50 -8.67 -4.18 14.19
C CYS A 50 -9.11 -5.59 13.77
N LYS A 51 -8.88 -6.61 14.58
CA LYS A 51 -9.23 -8.00 14.23
C LYS A 51 -10.67 -8.20 13.77
N PRO A 52 -11.70 -7.53 14.34
CA PRO A 52 -13.06 -7.66 13.83
C PRO A 52 -13.25 -7.21 12.39
N ASP A 53 -12.36 -6.34 11.90
CA ASP A 53 -12.40 -5.79 10.54
C ASP A 53 -11.44 -6.52 9.58
N TYR A 54 -10.70 -7.51 10.08
CA TYR A 54 -9.73 -8.28 9.31
C TYR A 54 -10.41 -9.14 8.24
N VAL A 55 -10.09 -8.91 6.98
CA VAL A 55 -10.70 -9.58 5.81
C VAL A 55 -9.76 -10.70 5.33
N TRP A 56 -10.09 -11.94 5.65
CA TRP A 56 -9.39 -13.11 5.14
C TRP A 56 -10.35 -14.28 4.92
N SER A 57 -10.57 -14.64 3.67
CA SER A 57 -11.52 -15.68 3.28
C SER A 57 -10.81 -16.97 2.88
N GLU A 58 -11.57 -18.07 2.78
CA GLU A 58 -11.04 -19.34 2.26
C GLU A 58 -10.48 -19.20 0.83
N LYS A 59 -11.02 -18.28 0.01
CA LYS A 59 -10.48 -18.02 -1.34
C LYS A 59 -9.07 -17.42 -1.27
N MET A 60 -8.84 -16.52 -0.30
CA MET A 60 -7.52 -15.93 -0.05
C MET A 60 -6.55 -16.99 0.44
N THR A 61 -6.97 -17.87 1.35
CA THR A 61 -6.18 -19.02 1.81
C THR A 61 -5.81 -19.93 0.65
N ARG A 62 -6.79 -20.34 -0.19
CA ARG A 62 -6.52 -21.19 -1.35
C ARG A 62 -5.56 -20.54 -2.35
N ALA A 63 -5.70 -19.24 -2.61
CA ALA A 63 -4.80 -18.52 -3.50
C ALA A 63 -3.37 -18.47 -2.92
N PHE A 64 -3.25 -18.18 -1.62
CA PHE A 64 -1.97 -18.19 -0.93
C PHE A 64 -1.31 -19.58 -0.98
N ASP A 65 -2.06 -20.64 -0.65
CA ASP A 65 -1.55 -22.02 -0.62
C ASP A 65 -1.11 -22.51 -1.99
N ALA A 66 -1.78 -22.06 -3.06
CA ALA A 66 -1.46 -22.43 -4.44
C ALA A 66 -0.18 -21.81 -5.00
N THR A 67 0.42 -20.85 -4.30
CA THR A 67 1.63 -20.16 -4.77
C THR A 67 2.92 -20.80 -4.23
N ASP A 68 3.99 -20.67 -5.00
CA ASP A 68 5.31 -21.18 -4.64
C ASP A 68 6.05 -20.24 -3.68
N LYS A 69 5.82 -18.93 -3.81
CA LYS A 69 6.51 -17.87 -3.05
C LYS A 69 5.54 -16.78 -2.61
N ILE A 70 5.95 -15.99 -1.63
CA ILE A 70 5.29 -14.74 -1.25
C ILE A 70 6.20 -13.56 -1.57
N CYS A 71 5.62 -12.41 -1.94
CA CYS A 71 6.35 -11.18 -2.15
C CYS A 71 5.61 -10.03 -1.48
N LEU A 72 6.28 -9.34 -0.57
CA LEU A 72 5.80 -8.12 0.08
C LEU A 72 6.40 -6.88 -0.61
N GLU A 73 6.07 -5.68 -0.13
CA GLU A 73 6.72 -4.46 -0.59
C GLU A 73 8.22 -4.49 -0.30
N MET A 74 8.62 -4.96 0.89
CA MET A 74 10.01 -5.25 1.25
C MET A 74 10.16 -6.69 1.76
N ASP A 75 11.37 -7.21 1.67
CA ASP A 75 11.76 -8.49 2.27
C ASP A 75 11.97 -8.31 3.78
N LEU A 76 10.88 -8.47 4.56
CA LEU A 76 10.88 -8.19 5.98
C LEU A 76 11.50 -9.31 6.84
N ASP A 77 11.88 -10.45 6.27
CA ASP A 77 12.59 -11.52 7.00
C ASP A 77 14.12 -11.49 6.75
N ASP A 78 14.61 -10.63 5.85
CA ASP A 78 16.03 -10.36 5.69
C ASP A 78 16.51 -9.37 6.78
N MET A 79 17.42 -9.87 7.64
CA MET A 79 18.02 -9.07 8.71
C MET A 79 18.78 -7.83 8.21
N ASN A 80 19.36 -7.88 6.99
CA ASN A 80 20.04 -6.72 6.42
C ASN A 80 19.05 -5.64 6.03
N VAL A 81 17.90 -6.02 5.43
CA VAL A 81 16.80 -5.10 5.10
C VAL A 81 16.28 -4.44 6.38
N MET A 82 16.05 -5.22 7.45
CA MET A 82 15.59 -4.69 8.73
C MET A 82 16.60 -3.74 9.38
N MET A 83 17.90 -4.04 9.26
CA MET A 83 18.96 -3.16 9.74
C MET A 83 19.03 -1.87 8.93
N GLU A 84 18.89 -1.94 7.60
CA GLU A 84 18.83 -0.76 6.72
C GLU A 84 17.64 0.12 7.06
N VAL A 85 16.45 -0.45 7.28
CA VAL A 85 15.26 0.30 7.74
C VAL A 85 15.56 1.00 9.07
N SER A 86 16.06 0.27 10.06
CA SER A 86 16.33 0.81 11.38
C SER A 86 17.33 1.97 11.35
N THR A 87 18.43 1.80 10.60
CA THR A 87 19.47 2.85 10.46
C THR A 87 18.99 4.01 9.59
N GLY A 88 18.17 3.74 8.58
CA GLY A 88 17.62 4.76 7.69
C GLY A 88 16.59 5.67 8.35
N LEU A 89 15.91 5.20 9.41
CA LEU A 89 15.01 6.02 10.23
C LEU A 89 15.76 6.93 11.22
N MET A 90 17.08 6.75 11.37
CA MET A 90 17.91 7.62 12.21
C MET A 90 18.38 8.84 11.42
N ASP A 91 18.49 9.98 12.10
CA ASP A 91 19.07 11.20 11.54
C ASP A 91 20.60 11.15 11.62
N ASN A 92 21.23 10.77 10.50
CA ASN A 92 22.68 10.63 10.41
C ASN A 92 23.39 11.98 10.22
N THR A 93 22.67 13.11 10.16
CA THR A 93 23.28 14.45 10.06
C THR A 93 23.66 15.01 11.42
N GLY A 94 23.28 14.35 12.50
CA GLY A 94 23.46 14.81 13.89
C GLY A 94 22.38 15.80 14.33
N LYS A 95 21.38 16.08 13.51
CA LYS A 95 20.25 16.92 13.88
C LYS A 95 19.35 16.16 14.85
N LYS A 96 19.00 16.80 15.96
CA LYS A 96 18.12 16.20 16.96
C LYS A 96 16.66 16.39 16.61
N LEU A 97 15.82 15.42 16.93
CA LEU A 97 14.36 15.52 16.77
C LEU A 97 13.80 16.81 17.38
N SER A 98 14.23 17.16 18.59
CA SER A 98 13.79 18.39 19.28
C SER A 98 14.08 19.67 18.49
N SER A 99 15.07 19.66 17.60
CA SER A 99 15.43 20.84 16.80
C SER A 99 14.51 21.10 15.61
N TYR A 100 13.62 20.17 15.28
CA TYR A 100 12.60 20.34 14.25
C TYR A 100 11.36 21.07 14.76
N PHE A 101 11.21 21.25 16.07
CA PHE A 101 10.06 21.85 16.72
C PHE A 101 10.45 23.11 17.48
N CYS A 102 9.51 24.03 17.66
CA CYS A 102 9.68 25.06 18.69
C CYS A 102 9.60 24.42 20.09
N LYS A 103 10.13 25.10 21.12
CA LYS A 103 10.18 24.56 22.49
C LYS A 103 8.80 24.14 23.03
N SER A 104 7.76 24.92 22.72
CA SER A 104 6.39 24.61 23.16
C SER A 104 5.82 23.39 22.48
N ASP A 105 6.06 23.22 21.17
CA ASP A 105 5.56 22.11 20.40
C ASP A 105 6.26 20.81 20.81
N TYR A 106 7.57 20.83 20.97
CA TYR A 106 8.31 19.68 21.48
C TYR A 106 7.85 19.25 22.88
N ALA A 107 7.58 20.21 23.77
CA ALA A 107 7.05 19.91 25.10
C ALA A 107 5.67 19.24 25.04
N ARG A 108 4.79 19.71 24.13
CA ARG A 108 3.47 19.08 23.90
C ARG A 108 3.59 17.68 23.30
N LEU A 109 4.47 17.52 22.31
CA LEU A 109 4.75 16.19 21.72
C LEU A 109 5.27 15.24 22.81
N LYS A 110 6.17 15.69 23.67
CA LYS A 110 6.69 14.87 24.79
C LYS A 110 5.58 14.44 25.75
N ALA A 111 4.70 15.36 26.13
CA ALA A 111 3.55 15.04 26.99
C ALA A 111 2.60 14.04 26.30
N TYR A 112 2.23 14.30 25.04
CA TYR A 112 1.37 13.44 24.27
C TYR A 112 1.91 11.99 24.15
N MET A 113 3.19 11.84 23.78
CA MET A 113 3.80 10.51 23.63
C MET A 113 3.87 9.75 24.95
N LYS A 114 4.11 10.47 26.05
CA LYS A 114 4.09 9.86 27.38
C LYS A 114 2.71 9.39 27.79
N ASP A 115 1.69 10.23 27.57
CA ASP A 115 0.33 9.98 28.03
C ASP A 115 -0.41 8.95 27.14
N SER A 116 -0.22 9.03 25.81
CA SER A 116 -0.93 8.19 24.83
C SER A 116 -0.20 6.89 24.51
N ALA A 117 1.13 6.86 24.53
CA ALA A 117 1.95 5.72 24.15
C ALA A 117 2.81 5.14 25.29
N GLY A 118 2.84 5.80 26.46
CA GLY A 118 3.72 5.44 27.58
C GLY A 118 5.21 5.61 27.25
N MET A 119 5.55 6.45 26.24
CA MET A 119 6.91 6.54 25.68
C MET A 119 7.54 7.89 25.98
N ASP A 120 8.78 7.89 26.44
CA ASP A 120 9.57 9.12 26.55
C ASP A 120 10.23 9.43 25.20
N ILE A 121 9.68 10.42 24.47
CA ILE A 121 10.17 10.81 23.14
C ILE A 121 11.63 11.26 23.15
N SER A 122 12.19 11.67 24.32
CA SER A 122 13.61 12.05 24.42
C SER A 122 14.57 10.87 24.17
N MET A 123 14.09 9.64 24.23
CA MET A 123 14.86 8.45 23.83
C MET A 123 15.02 8.33 22.32
N PHE A 124 14.24 9.07 21.54
CA PHE A 124 14.18 9.04 20.08
C PHE A 124 14.76 10.29 19.43
N GLU A 125 15.61 11.04 20.15
CA GLU A 125 16.23 12.30 19.68
C GLU A 125 17.04 12.17 18.38
N MET A 126 17.51 10.98 18.08
CA MET A 126 18.26 10.71 16.85
C MET A 126 17.37 10.20 15.70
N MET A 127 16.07 10.11 15.91
CA MET A 127 15.16 9.65 14.84
C MET A 127 14.66 10.81 13.99
N LYS A 128 14.44 10.54 12.72
CA LYS A 128 13.80 11.47 11.78
C LYS A 128 12.34 11.72 12.17
N PRO A 129 11.78 12.91 11.93
CA PRO A 129 10.36 13.19 12.21
C PRO A 129 9.39 12.20 11.60
N VAL A 130 9.64 11.74 10.36
CA VAL A 130 8.78 10.74 9.68
C VAL A 130 8.69 9.42 10.45
N ALA A 131 9.75 9.02 11.14
CA ALA A 131 9.72 7.82 11.97
C ALA A 131 8.80 8.00 13.19
N ILE A 132 8.80 9.20 13.79
CA ILE A 132 7.90 9.53 14.89
C ILE A 132 6.45 9.57 14.42
N GLN A 133 6.18 10.17 13.26
CA GLN A 133 4.84 10.17 12.66
C GLN A 133 4.33 8.74 12.43
N THR A 134 5.15 7.85 11.86
CA THR A 134 4.80 6.45 11.67
C THR A 134 4.48 5.74 13.00
N MET A 135 5.27 5.99 14.04
CA MET A 135 5.00 5.45 15.38
C MET A 135 3.67 5.94 15.94
N MET A 136 3.34 7.22 15.75
CA MET A 136 2.08 7.81 16.21
C MET A 136 0.89 7.21 15.47
N VAL A 137 0.95 7.09 14.14
CA VAL A 137 -0.11 6.46 13.32
C VAL A 137 -0.34 5.02 13.77
N THR A 138 0.72 4.26 14.03
CA THR A 138 0.61 2.88 14.55
C THR A 138 -0.11 2.81 15.90
N LYS A 139 0.07 3.82 16.76
CA LYS A 139 -0.55 3.89 18.09
C LYS A 139 -1.97 4.46 18.07
N SER A 140 -2.32 5.24 17.05
CA SER A 140 -3.65 5.84 16.91
C SER A 140 -4.73 4.86 16.44
N THR A 141 -4.36 3.64 16.02
CA THR A 141 -5.34 2.57 15.80
C THR A 141 -6.09 2.29 17.09
N SER A 142 -7.38 2.62 17.08
CA SER A 142 -8.26 2.69 18.26
C SER A 142 -8.71 1.34 18.80
N CYS A 143 -7.91 0.27 18.65
CA CYS A 143 -8.25 -1.05 19.16
C CYS A 143 -7.06 -1.72 19.88
N ASP A 144 -7.38 -2.38 20.99
CA ASP A 144 -6.41 -3.16 21.77
C ASP A 144 -5.91 -4.42 21.06
N ASP A 145 -6.61 -4.84 20.00
CA ASP A 145 -6.35 -6.08 19.28
C ASP A 145 -6.19 -5.81 17.77
N ALA A 146 -5.11 -5.10 17.43
CA ALA A 146 -4.73 -4.85 16.05
C ALA A 146 -4.00 -6.05 15.43
N ALA A 147 -4.25 -6.30 14.15
CA ALA A 147 -3.59 -7.31 13.34
C ALA A 147 -2.83 -6.68 12.18
N SER A 148 -1.65 -7.23 11.87
CA SER A 148 -0.89 -6.92 10.65
C SER A 148 -1.05 -8.06 9.64
N TYR A 149 -1.35 -7.70 8.40
CA TYR A 149 -1.38 -8.67 7.30
C TYR A 149 0.01 -9.19 6.99
N GLU A 150 1.01 -8.32 6.97
CA GLU A 150 2.39 -8.66 6.69
C GLU A 150 2.89 -9.71 7.70
N ASP A 151 2.69 -9.48 9.00
CA ASP A 151 3.08 -10.43 10.05
C ASP A 151 2.35 -11.77 9.92
N SER A 152 1.06 -11.75 9.61
CA SER A 152 0.24 -12.95 9.46
C SER A 152 0.68 -13.76 8.24
N LEU A 153 0.94 -13.09 7.12
CA LEU A 153 1.41 -13.70 5.88
C LEU A 153 2.81 -14.27 6.02
N MET A 154 3.74 -13.54 6.65
CA MET A 154 5.11 -14.02 6.92
C MET A 154 5.10 -15.26 7.79
N LYS A 155 4.33 -15.28 8.89
CA LYS A 155 4.19 -16.46 9.76
C LYS A 155 3.67 -17.67 9.01
N THR A 156 2.66 -17.45 8.14
CA THR A 156 2.08 -18.53 7.32
C THR A 156 3.08 -19.02 6.29
N ALA A 157 3.75 -18.11 5.58
CA ALA A 157 4.79 -18.43 4.60
C ALA A 157 5.91 -19.28 5.22
N LYS A 158 6.41 -18.84 6.38
CA LYS A 158 7.44 -19.57 7.12
C LYS A 158 6.98 -20.97 7.53
N SER A 159 5.73 -21.12 7.97
CA SER A 159 5.18 -22.45 8.35
C SER A 159 5.04 -23.39 7.15
N GLN A 160 4.86 -22.83 5.94
CA GLN A 160 4.75 -23.58 4.69
C GLN A 160 6.09 -23.70 3.92
N GLY A 161 7.19 -23.18 4.47
CA GLY A 161 8.51 -23.20 3.81
C GLY A 161 8.56 -22.37 2.52
N LYS A 162 7.69 -21.36 2.38
CA LYS A 162 7.71 -20.45 1.21
C LYS A 162 8.78 -19.39 1.39
N GLU A 163 9.50 -19.10 0.31
CA GLU A 163 10.46 -18.00 0.25
C GLU A 163 9.72 -16.65 0.25
N LEU A 164 10.20 -15.72 1.09
CA LEU A 164 9.76 -14.34 1.11
C LEU A 164 10.65 -13.52 0.16
N LEU A 165 10.03 -12.60 -0.57
CA LEU A 165 10.68 -11.68 -1.50
C LEU A 165 10.19 -10.26 -1.24
N GLY A 166 10.96 -9.24 -1.70
CA GLY A 166 10.59 -7.84 -1.71
C GLY A 166 10.48 -7.27 -3.12
N LEU A 167 9.55 -6.34 -3.32
CA LEU A 167 9.42 -5.56 -4.56
C LEU A 167 10.38 -4.38 -4.60
N GLU A 168 10.85 -3.92 -3.45
CA GLU A 168 11.78 -2.81 -3.32
C GLU A 168 12.75 -3.02 -2.15
N SER A 169 13.85 -2.29 -2.19
CA SER A 169 14.82 -2.24 -1.10
C SER A 169 14.36 -1.30 0.02
N ALA A 170 14.91 -1.47 1.22
CA ALA A 170 14.72 -0.53 2.33
C ALA A 170 15.06 0.91 1.93
N LYS A 171 16.15 1.10 1.17
CA LYS A 171 16.58 2.41 0.69
C LYS A 171 15.54 3.08 -0.22
N GLU A 172 14.89 2.32 -1.11
CA GLU A 172 13.86 2.85 -2.01
C GLU A 172 12.61 3.26 -1.23
N GLN A 173 12.16 2.44 -0.28
CA GLN A 173 11.00 2.78 0.55
C GLN A 173 11.28 3.97 1.46
N LEU A 174 12.44 4.02 2.10
CA LEU A 174 12.85 5.17 2.91
C LEU A 174 12.94 6.44 2.08
N ALA A 175 13.50 6.38 0.87
CA ALA A 175 13.56 7.54 -0.03
C ALA A 175 12.16 8.01 -0.45
N ALA A 176 11.20 7.11 -0.63
CA ALA A 176 9.81 7.47 -0.89
C ALA A 176 9.19 8.20 0.32
N LEU A 177 9.37 7.70 1.53
CA LEU A 177 8.91 8.36 2.77
C LEU A 177 9.57 9.73 2.98
N GLU A 178 10.87 9.84 2.72
CA GLU A 178 11.64 11.09 2.83
C GLU A 178 11.27 12.13 1.75
N SER A 179 10.54 11.74 0.72
CA SER A 179 10.00 12.69 -0.26
C SER A 179 8.90 13.58 0.31
N ILE A 180 8.31 13.21 1.43
CA ILE A 180 7.34 14.05 2.15
C ILE A 180 8.10 15.24 2.74
N PRO A 181 7.69 16.49 2.45
CA PRO A 181 8.33 17.65 3.03
C PRO A 181 8.32 17.58 4.56
N VAL A 182 9.47 17.83 5.20
CA VAL A 182 9.59 17.72 6.65
C VAL A 182 8.61 18.62 7.39
N ASP A 183 8.30 19.79 6.85
CA ASP A 183 7.33 20.72 7.44
C ASP A 183 5.92 20.10 7.45
N SER A 184 5.52 19.39 6.38
CA SER A 184 4.24 18.65 6.35
C SER A 184 4.22 17.51 7.37
N VAL A 185 5.35 16.81 7.56
CA VAL A 185 5.48 15.77 8.60
C VAL A 185 5.30 16.37 9.99
N ILE A 186 5.95 17.51 10.24
CA ILE A 186 5.85 18.22 11.54
C ILE A 186 4.42 18.71 11.77
N GLU A 187 3.78 19.29 10.75
CA GLU A 187 2.39 19.72 10.81
C GLU A 187 1.46 18.56 11.16
N GLY A 188 1.56 17.43 10.45
CA GLY A 188 0.78 16.22 10.75
C GLY A 188 1.00 15.69 12.17
N ILE A 189 2.26 15.67 12.66
CA ILE A 189 2.55 15.31 14.05
C ILE A 189 1.83 16.26 15.02
N MET A 190 1.91 17.56 14.77
CA MET A 190 1.34 18.57 15.67
C MET A 190 -0.19 18.63 15.60
N ASP A 191 -0.79 18.28 14.50
CA ASP A 191 -2.26 18.20 14.39
C ASP A 191 -2.80 17.06 15.26
N VAL A 192 -2.13 15.90 15.26
CA VAL A 192 -2.45 14.81 16.19
C VAL A 192 -2.25 15.24 17.65
N VAL A 193 -1.11 15.85 17.98
CA VAL A 193 -0.79 16.32 19.35
C VAL A 193 -1.79 17.37 19.85
N ASN A 194 -2.28 18.23 18.97
CA ASN A 194 -3.23 19.30 19.30
C ASN A 194 -4.70 18.84 19.31
N GLY A 195 -4.95 17.57 19.02
CA GLY A 195 -6.31 17.03 18.97
C GLY A 195 -7.15 17.59 17.83
N LYS A 196 -6.55 18.27 16.84
CA LYS A 196 -7.28 18.69 15.65
C LYS A 196 -7.81 17.48 14.88
N ASP A 197 -7.08 16.37 15.00
CA ASP A 197 -7.36 15.10 14.34
C ASP A 197 -8.32 14.19 15.12
N SER A 198 -8.68 14.54 16.38
CA SER A 198 -9.40 13.62 17.28
C SER A 198 -10.81 13.24 16.84
N GLY A 199 -11.34 13.86 15.78
CA GLY A 199 -12.64 13.49 15.17
C GLY A 199 -12.55 13.23 13.66
N GLU A 200 -11.71 13.97 12.95
CA GLU A 200 -11.60 13.88 11.49
C GLU A 200 -10.70 12.73 11.07
N GLY A 201 -9.52 12.56 11.64
CA GLY A 201 -8.60 11.46 11.33
C GLY A 201 -9.17 10.10 11.71
N GLU A 202 -9.86 10.00 12.87
CA GLU A 202 -10.59 8.77 13.23
C GLU A 202 -11.76 8.50 12.26
N ALA A 203 -12.46 9.55 11.81
CA ALA A 203 -13.53 9.40 10.82
C ALA A 203 -12.99 8.99 9.45
N GLU A 204 -11.83 9.52 9.04
CA GLU A 204 -11.15 9.12 7.80
C GLU A 204 -10.64 7.69 7.87
N TYR A 205 -10.00 7.30 8.97
CA TYR A 205 -9.60 5.92 9.19
C TYR A 205 -10.80 4.96 9.17
N ARG A 206 -11.91 5.31 9.82
CA ARG A 206 -13.15 4.51 9.76
C ARG A 206 -13.70 4.39 8.34
N LYS A 207 -13.65 5.45 7.52
CA LYS A 207 -14.04 5.39 6.09
C LYS A 207 -13.11 4.46 5.31
N LEU A 208 -11.80 4.54 5.56
CA LEU A 208 -10.81 3.67 4.93
C LEU A 208 -11.05 2.20 5.30
N VAL A 209 -11.27 1.89 6.58
CA VAL A 209 -11.58 0.54 7.06
C VAL A 209 -12.91 0.04 6.48
N ALA A 210 -13.94 0.87 6.40
CA ALA A 210 -15.20 0.51 5.76
C ALA A 210 -15.02 0.18 4.28
N ALA A 211 -14.27 1.00 3.53
CA ALA A 211 -13.94 0.73 2.13
C ALA A 211 -13.13 -0.57 1.98
N TYR A 212 -12.22 -0.85 2.92
CA TYR A 212 -11.43 -2.08 2.94
C TYR A 212 -12.31 -3.32 3.15
N ARG A 213 -13.21 -3.28 4.13
CA ARG A 213 -14.19 -4.37 4.38
C ARG A 213 -15.10 -4.62 3.19
N ASP A 214 -15.52 -3.55 2.52
CA ASP A 214 -16.30 -3.61 1.28
C ASP A 214 -15.46 -4.00 0.06
N GLN A 215 -14.15 -4.19 0.25
CA GLN A 215 -13.16 -4.50 -0.77
C GLN A 215 -13.12 -3.47 -1.91
N ASP A 216 -13.52 -2.22 -1.63
CA ASP A 216 -13.59 -1.13 -2.58
C ASP A 216 -12.22 -0.43 -2.72
N ILE A 217 -11.31 -1.08 -3.47
CA ILE A 217 -9.95 -0.59 -3.69
C ILE A 217 -9.92 0.79 -4.39
N ALA A 218 -10.97 1.13 -5.14
CA ALA A 218 -11.07 2.42 -5.80
C ALA A 218 -11.37 3.55 -4.82
N LEU A 219 -12.31 3.32 -3.91
CA LEU A 219 -12.59 4.26 -2.84
C LEU A 219 -11.38 4.39 -1.91
N MET A 220 -10.71 3.28 -1.60
CA MET A 220 -9.48 3.32 -0.79
C MET A 220 -8.40 4.17 -1.43
N GLN A 221 -8.08 3.93 -2.70
CA GLN A 221 -7.08 4.70 -3.45
C GLN A 221 -7.45 6.20 -3.47
N LYS A 222 -8.73 6.52 -3.68
CA LYS A 222 -9.21 7.90 -3.63
C LYS A 222 -8.98 8.52 -2.26
N LEU A 223 -9.40 7.85 -1.17
CA LEU A 223 -9.22 8.34 0.19
C LEU A 223 -7.74 8.55 0.54
N ILE A 224 -6.86 7.63 0.12
CA ILE A 224 -5.42 7.73 0.37
C ILE A 224 -4.80 8.89 -0.41
N VAL A 225 -5.12 9.04 -1.69
CA VAL A 225 -4.53 10.09 -2.55
C VAL A 225 -5.04 11.48 -2.17
N GLU A 226 -6.30 11.60 -1.73
CA GLU A 226 -6.92 12.85 -1.29
C GLU A 226 -6.58 13.20 0.17
N SER A 227 -5.94 12.29 0.93
CA SER A 227 -5.56 12.56 2.31
C SER A 227 -4.38 13.53 2.40
N ASP A 228 -4.40 14.42 3.37
CA ASP A 228 -3.29 15.33 3.68
C ASP A 228 -2.05 14.56 4.16
N GLY A 229 -2.21 13.32 4.63
CA GLY A 229 -1.14 12.47 5.15
C GLY A 229 -0.03 12.15 4.14
N LEU A 230 -0.31 12.24 2.82
CA LEU A 230 0.72 12.08 1.78
C LEU A 230 1.44 13.39 1.43
N GLY A 231 1.05 14.54 2.01
CA GLY A 231 1.68 15.84 1.74
C GLY A 231 1.76 16.20 0.25
N GLY A 232 0.78 15.76 -0.56
CA GLY A 232 0.76 15.96 -2.02
C GLY A 232 1.72 15.03 -2.80
N ASN A 233 2.39 14.08 -2.15
CA ASN A 233 3.40 13.21 -2.77
C ASN A 233 2.87 11.85 -3.26
N ALA A 234 1.57 11.72 -3.50
CA ALA A 234 0.96 10.47 -3.98
C ALA A 234 1.68 9.89 -5.21
N LYS A 235 2.19 10.75 -6.10
CA LYS A 235 2.98 10.30 -7.26
C LYS A 235 4.20 9.50 -6.83
N THR A 236 5.02 10.01 -5.92
CA THR A 236 6.27 9.35 -5.48
C THR A 236 5.99 8.16 -4.57
N LEU A 237 5.01 8.31 -3.66
CA LEU A 237 4.69 7.30 -2.66
C LEU A 237 3.91 6.11 -3.23
N VAL A 238 3.20 6.30 -4.36
CA VAL A 238 2.35 5.26 -4.95
C VAL A 238 2.71 5.00 -6.41
N ASP A 239 2.54 5.98 -7.30
CA ASP A 239 2.60 5.77 -8.76
C ASP A 239 3.98 5.33 -9.24
N ASP A 240 5.04 6.04 -8.82
CA ASP A 240 6.42 5.76 -9.25
C ASP A 240 6.91 4.40 -8.71
N ARG A 241 6.46 4.00 -7.51
CA ARG A 241 6.74 2.67 -6.94
C ARG A 241 6.02 1.59 -7.74
N ASN A 242 4.72 1.77 -8.01
CA ASN A 242 3.95 0.85 -8.85
C ASN A 242 4.64 0.59 -10.20
N ALA A 243 5.08 1.66 -10.87
CA ALA A 243 5.74 1.54 -12.18
C ALA A 243 7.04 0.72 -12.11
N LYS A 244 7.83 0.87 -11.03
CA LYS A 244 9.06 0.09 -10.81
C LYS A 244 8.78 -1.38 -10.50
N TRP A 245 7.69 -1.69 -9.81
CA TRP A 245 7.34 -3.04 -9.40
C TRP A 245 6.94 -3.95 -10.57
N ILE A 246 6.29 -3.41 -11.62
CA ILE A 246 5.78 -4.21 -12.74
C ILE A 246 6.84 -5.10 -13.43
N PRO A 247 8.02 -4.61 -13.82
CA PRO A 247 9.05 -5.46 -14.43
C PRO A 247 9.59 -6.51 -13.45
N LEU A 248 9.69 -6.18 -12.15
CA LEU A 248 10.13 -7.12 -11.11
C LEU A 248 9.10 -8.24 -10.92
N MET A 249 7.82 -7.90 -10.79
CA MET A 249 6.72 -8.85 -10.74
C MET A 249 6.74 -9.79 -11.96
N GLY A 250 6.94 -9.23 -13.16
CA GLY A 250 7.05 -10.01 -14.39
C GLY A 250 8.19 -11.02 -14.36
N THR A 251 9.34 -10.64 -13.81
CA THR A 251 10.50 -11.53 -13.66
C THR A 251 10.22 -12.63 -12.65
N MET A 252 9.65 -12.30 -11.49
CA MET A 252 9.32 -13.26 -10.43
C MET A 252 8.30 -14.29 -10.89
N MET A 253 7.26 -13.85 -11.63
CA MET A 253 6.18 -14.72 -12.11
C MET A 253 6.58 -15.65 -13.25
N LYS A 254 7.72 -15.40 -13.94
CA LYS A 254 8.12 -16.19 -15.12
C LYS A 254 8.25 -17.68 -14.83
N ASP A 255 8.87 -17.99 -13.69
CA ASP A 255 9.19 -19.38 -13.33
C ASP A 255 8.46 -19.88 -12.07
N ASN A 256 7.85 -18.99 -11.30
CA ASN A 256 7.16 -19.31 -10.06
C ASN A 256 5.73 -18.75 -10.04
N SER A 257 4.86 -19.39 -9.28
CA SER A 257 3.61 -18.77 -8.83
C SER A 257 3.89 -17.94 -7.58
N VAL A 258 3.52 -16.65 -7.59
CA VAL A 258 3.83 -15.71 -6.51
C VAL A 258 2.55 -15.09 -5.95
N PHE A 259 2.46 -15.05 -4.63
CA PHE A 259 1.44 -14.27 -3.92
C PHE A 259 2.04 -12.92 -3.54
N PHE A 260 1.67 -11.88 -4.26
CA PHE A 260 2.06 -10.50 -3.94
C PHE A 260 1.10 -9.93 -2.92
N ALA A 261 1.64 -9.30 -1.87
CA ALA A 261 0.84 -8.56 -0.89
C ALA A 261 1.42 -7.15 -0.75
N VAL A 262 0.61 -6.18 -1.14
CA VAL A 262 0.98 -4.74 -1.16
C VAL A 262 -0.16 -3.92 -0.59
N GLY A 263 0.11 -2.73 -0.08
CA GLY A 263 -0.93 -1.84 0.41
C GLY A 263 -2.05 -1.65 -0.63
N ALA A 264 -3.31 -1.77 -0.20
CA ALA A 264 -4.47 -1.72 -1.10
C ALA A 264 -4.55 -0.42 -1.92
N GLY A 265 -3.96 0.66 -1.43
CA GLY A 265 -3.83 1.93 -2.17
C GLY A 265 -3.01 1.84 -3.46
N HIS A 266 -2.16 0.80 -3.60
CA HIS A 266 -1.38 0.55 -4.81
C HIS A 266 -2.16 -0.14 -5.93
N LEU A 267 -3.31 -0.77 -5.63
CA LEU A 267 -4.01 -1.65 -6.58
C LEU A 267 -4.77 -0.91 -7.67
N ALA A 268 -5.58 0.09 -7.27
CA ALA A 268 -6.54 0.76 -8.13
C ALA A 268 -5.98 1.99 -8.85
N GLY A 269 -6.79 2.54 -9.75
CA GLY A 269 -6.45 3.75 -10.50
C GLY A 269 -5.69 3.49 -11.79
N LYS A 270 -5.43 4.58 -12.53
CA LYS A 270 -4.74 4.54 -13.83
C LYS A 270 -3.30 4.01 -13.69
N ASN A 271 -2.62 4.42 -12.65
CA ASN A 271 -1.24 4.05 -12.32
C ASN A 271 -1.19 2.95 -11.26
N GLY A 272 -2.33 2.33 -10.93
CA GLY A 272 -2.39 1.20 -10.01
C GLY A 272 -1.84 -0.09 -10.63
N VAL A 273 -1.32 -0.96 -9.78
CA VAL A 273 -0.64 -2.20 -10.20
C VAL A 273 -1.53 -3.06 -11.11
N ILE A 274 -2.84 -3.15 -10.85
CA ILE A 274 -3.78 -3.89 -11.69
C ILE A 274 -3.81 -3.34 -13.13
N SER A 275 -3.93 -2.01 -13.26
CA SER A 275 -3.97 -1.34 -14.57
C SER A 275 -2.65 -1.49 -15.31
N LEU A 276 -1.53 -1.33 -14.61
CA LEU A 276 -0.19 -1.45 -15.18
C LEU A 276 0.13 -2.89 -15.61
N LEU A 277 -0.25 -3.91 -14.85
CA LEU A 277 -0.12 -5.31 -15.26
C LEU A 277 -0.96 -5.61 -16.50
N ARG A 278 -2.20 -5.13 -16.57
CA ARG A 278 -3.06 -5.27 -17.76
C ARG A 278 -2.43 -4.58 -18.98
N ALA A 279 -1.93 -3.38 -18.83
CA ALA A 279 -1.18 -2.67 -19.88
C ALA A 279 0.09 -3.42 -20.30
N GLY A 280 0.72 -4.12 -19.37
CA GLY A 280 1.87 -5.01 -19.61
C GLY A 280 1.52 -6.34 -20.30
N GLY A 281 0.24 -6.59 -20.65
CA GLY A 281 -0.22 -7.78 -21.37
C GLY A 281 -0.62 -8.96 -20.50
N TYR A 282 -0.71 -8.79 -19.18
CA TYR A 282 -1.27 -9.79 -18.28
C TYR A 282 -2.80 -9.73 -18.25
N THR A 283 -3.41 -10.86 -17.96
CA THR A 283 -4.84 -10.94 -17.62
C THR A 283 -4.96 -10.86 -16.10
N VAL A 284 -5.62 -9.82 -15.59
CA VAL A 284 -5.81 -9.61 -14.14
C VAL A 284 -7.30 -9.56 -13.83
N LYS A 285 -7.79 -10.51 -13.02
CA LYS A 285 -9.21 -10.70 -12.70
C LYS A 285 -9.42 -10.75 -11.20
N ALA A 286 -10.51 -10.14 -10.72
CA ALA A 286 -10.92 -10.26 -9.33
C ALA A 286 -11.26 -11.72 -8.97
N VAL A 287 -10.79 -12.19 -7.82
CA VAL A 287 -11.16 -13.49 -7.25
C VAL A 287 -12.40 -13.28 -6.39
N LYS A 288 -13.56 -13.66 -6.93
CA LYS A 288 -14.89 -13.49 -6.28
C LYS A 288 -15.29 -14.70 -5.47
#